data_0d5e242cd7e0f4f6ca55534b26c05b43
#
_entry.id   0d5e242cd7e0f4f6ca55534b26c05b43
#
_cell.length_a   1.000
_cell.length_b   1.000
_cell.length_c   1.000
_cell.angle_alpha   90.00
_cell.angle_beta   90.00
_cell.angle_gamma   90.00
#
_symmetry.space_group_name_H-M   'P 1'
#
loop_
_entity.id
_entity.type
_entity.pdbx_description
1 polymer ?
#
loop_
_entity_poly.entity_id
_entity_poly.type
_entity_poly.pdbx_seq_one_letter_code
_entity_poly.pdbx_strand_id
1 'polypeptide(L)'
;MILARQTLDPIPERADPVSTQFANVARELTQDKLEGPFFITEADLLGDLDRHASRSPRFLGYYTAEGIEYAMSRYGILRHLRRLGYGAFRLAIDREERGDRLRLFAQTDGVEHLLIETVLERRRIDDEDVLYVHWLTLRHPRGKFSEERPRLPGQEEPGLGMAREAGQLFARVTERLSLAGIAFRPAWLHTAYAARFAMVFVEPAHQAHFEALQRDLAQVPLAVLTRALSDGRVTMNGERYTWEAGEMVYWLDQRPAERAAVDAEKERVKFALSG
;
A
#
# COMPACT_ATOMS: atom_id res chain seq x y z
N MET A 1 -21.01 -2.58 -28.46
CA MET A 1 -19.54 -2.48 -28.37
C MET A 1 -19.10 -3.30 -27.15
N ILE A 2 -18.42 -4.39 -27.43
CA ILE A 2 -18.24 -5.57 -26.57
C ILE A 2 -17.22 -5.26 -25.49
N LEU A 3 -17.63 -5.14 -24.22
CA LEU A 3 -16.73 -5.18 -23.07
C LEU A 3 -16.37 -6.65 -22.82
N ALA A 4 -15.11 -6.97 -23.08
CA ALA A 4 -14.55 -8.28 -22.91
C ALA A 4 -14.75 -8.78 -21.47
N ARG A 5 -15.33 -9.98 -21.34
CA ARG A 5 -15.29 -10.81 -20.15
C ARG A 5 -13.82 -11.09 -19.81
N GLN A 6 -13.31 -10.42 -18.77
CA GLN A 6 -12.05 -10.83 -18.17
C GLN A 6 -12.35 -12.00 -17.23
N THR A 7 -12.18 -13.21 -17.73
CA THR A 7 -11.94 -14.41 -16.96
C THR A 7 -10.72 -14.16 -16.05
N LEU A 8 -10.75 -14.77 -14.86
CA LEU A 8 -9.62 -14.82 -13.91
C LEU A 8 -8.49 -15.65 -14.54
N ASP A 9 -7.79 -15.09 -15.51
CA ASP A 9 -6.55 -15.65 -16.00
C ASP A 9 -5.45 -15.30 -15.00
N PRO A 10 -4.54 -16.27 -14.72
CA PRO A 10 -3.38 -16.00 -13.89
C PRO A 10 -2.62 -14.82 -14.48
N ILE A 11 -2.05 -13.99 -13.62
CA ILE A 11 -1.22 -12.82 -13.97
C ILE A 11 -0.30 -13.25 -15.10
N PRO A 12 -0.38 -12.68 -16.31
CA PRO A 12 0.52 -13.07 -17.38
C PRO A 12 1.95 -12.79 -16.92
N GLU A 13 2.83 -13.76 -17.05
CA GLU A 13 4.29 -13.70 -16.83
C GLU A 13 5.01 -12.69 -17.75
N ARG A 14 4.31 -11.74 -18.32
CA ARG A 14 4.93 -10.58 -18.94
C ARG A 14 5.45 -9.69 -17.82
N ALA A 15 6.77 -9.83 -17.59
CA ALA A 15 7.52 -8.96 -16.70
C ALA A 15 7.04 -7.50 -16.89
N ASP A 16 6.25 -7.05 -15.93
CA ASP A 16 5.77 -5.68 -15.88
C ASP A 16 6.99 -4.74 -15.95
N PRO A 17 7.06 -3.80 -16.91
CA PRO A 17 8.20 -2.90 -17.05
C PRO A 17 8.58 -2.20 -15.74
N VAL A 18 7.59 -1.83 -14.91
CA VAL A 18 7.82 -1.22 -13.59
C VAL A 18 8.46 -2.24 -12.64
N SER A 19 7.93 -3.46 -12.57
CA SER A 19 8.48 -4.53 -11.73
C SER A 19 9.92 -4.88 -12.13
N THR A 20 10.21 -4.99 -13.42
CA THR A 20 11.55 -5.26 -13.94
C THR A 20 12.51 -4.13 -13.61
N GLN A 21 12.09 -2.87 -13.81
CA GLN A 21 12.90 -1.70 -13.45
C GLN A 21 13.22 -1.68 -11.96
N PHE A 22 12.22 -1.93 -11.11
CA PHE A 22 12.40 -1.94 -9.66
C PHE A 22 13.31 -3.09 -9.19
N ALA A 23 13.20 -4.28 -9.80
CA ALA A 23 14.10 -5.39 -9.50
C ALA A 23 15.55 -5.08 -9.87
N ASN A 24 15.80 -4.38 -10.99
CA ASN A 24 17.13 -3.97 -11.38
C ASN A 24 17.71 -2.95 -10.40
N VAL A 25 16.95 -1.91 -10.05
CA VAL A 25 17.36 -0.90 -9.07
C VAL A 25 17.63 -1.55 -7.69
N ALA A 26 16.78 -2.50 -7.25
CA ALA A 26 16.96 -3.20 -5.98
C ALA A 26 18.31 -3.93 -5.87
N ARG A 27 18.80 -4.51 -6.99
CA ARG A 27 20.12 -5.17 -7.04
C ARG A 27 21.30 -4.19 -6.92
N GLU A 28 21.13 -2.94 -7.37
CA GLU A 28 22.13 -1.88 -7.26
C GLU A 28 22.16 -1.21 -5.87
N LEU A 29 21.07 -1.32 -5.12
CA LEU A 29 20.92 -0.75 -3.77
C LEU A 29 21.53 -1.70 -2.74
N THR A 30 22.81 -1.53 -2.47
CA THR A 30 23.53 -2.28 -1.44
C THR A 30 23.09 -1.87 -0.03
N GLN A 31 23.36 -2.72 0.95
CA GLN A 31 23.03 -2.49 2.36
C GLN A 31 23.63 -1.18 2.86
N ASP A 32 24.91 -0.94 2.60
CA ASP A 32 25.64 0.28 3.02
C ASP A 32 24.97 1.57 2.56
N LYS A 33 24.37 1.55 1.37
CA LYS A 33 23.67 2.72 0.80
C LYS A 33 22.31 2.99 1.47
N LEU A 34 21.70 2.00 2.07
CA LEU A 34 20.38 2.07 2.70
C LEU A 34 20.45 2.25 4.21
N GLU A 35 21.43 1.63 4.84
CA GLU A 35 21.68 1.74 6.28
C GLU A 35 22.58 2.94 6.63
N GLY A 36 23.22 3.54 5.62
CA GLY A 36 24.25 4.56 5.81
C GLY A 36 25.57 3.96 6.31
N PRO A 37 26.64 4.74 6.29
CA PRO A 37 27.94 4.27 6.77
C PRO A 37 27.87 3.95 8.26
N PHE A 38 28.36 2.77 8.62
CA PHE A 38 28.53 2.34 10.01
C PHE A 38 29.77 3.05 10.55
N PHE A 39 29.63 4.32 10.93
CA PHE A 39 30.69 5.01 11.66
C PHE A 39 30.57 4.62 13.14
N ILE A 40 31.45 3.75 13.60
CA ILE A 40 31.76 3.67 15.03
C ILE A 40 32.50 4.97 15.35
N THR A 41 31.83 5.90 16.00
CA THR A 41 32.46 7.13 16.44
C THR A 41 33.29 6.84 17.69
N GLU A 42 34.31 7.68 17.97
CA GLU A 42 35.12 7.59 19.18
C GLU A 42 34.25 7.64 20.46
N ALA A 43 33.08 8.31 20.39
CA ALA A 43 32.06 8.36 21.43
C ALA A 43 31.36 7.00 21.65
N ASP A 44 31.19 6.19 20.61
CA ASP A 44 30.65 4.81 20.73
C ASP A 44 31.67 3.87 21.43
N LEU A 45 32.96 4.15 21.30
CA LEU A 45 34.05 3.39 21.94
C LEU A 45 34.26 3.77 23.42
N LEU A 46 33.89 5.00 23.82
CA LEU A 46 34.10 5.52 25.16
C LEU A 46 32.95 5.18 26.14
N GLY A 47 31.98 4.37 25.73
CA GLY A 47 30.99 3.78 26.63
C GLY A 47 30.01 4.79 27.26
N ASP A 48 29.75 5.91 26.60
CA ASP A 48 28.79 6.92 27.06
C ASP A 48 27.37 6.44 26.81
N LEU A 49 26.88 5.60 27.73
CA LEU A 49 25.55 4.94 27.65
C LEU A 49 24.35 5.93 27.62
N ASP A 50 24.57 7.19 27.96
CA ASP A 50 23.53 8.22 27.98
C ASP A 50 23.29 8.89 26.60
N ARG A 51 24.09 8.58 25.58
CA ARG A 51 23.94 9.14 24.23
C ARG A 51 23.12 8.31 23.25
N HIS A 52 22.33 7.36 23.72
CA HIS A 52 21.35 6.66 22.88
C HIS A 52 20.24 7.57 22.31
N ALA A 53 20.21 8.83 22.72
CA ALA A 53 19.25 9.86 22.25
C ALA A 53 19.61 10.53 20.91
N SER A 54 20.76 10.24 20.29
CA SER A 54 21.25 10.99 19.11
C SER A 54 21.34 10.21 17.80
N ARG A 55 20.94 8.95 17.75
CA ARG A 55 20.82 8.24 16.47
C ARG A 55 19.47 8.58 15.84
N SER A 56 19.49 9.22 14.67
CA SER A 56 18.28 9.40 13.86
C SER A 56 17.53 8.06 13.78
N PRO A 57 16.21 8.03 14.04
CA PRO A 57 15.45 6.79 14.06
C PRO A 57 15.59 6.08 12.70
N ARG A 58 15.87 4.77 12.73
CA ARG A 58 15.88 3.94 11.53
C ARG A 58 14.48 3.44 11.25
N PHE A 59 14.00 3.65 10.03
CA PHE A 59 12.72 3.13 9.57
C PHE A 59 12.79 1.61 9.45
N LEU A 60 11.86 0.91 10.09
CA LEU A 60 11.80 -0.55 10.25
C LEU A 60 13.08 -1.15 10.89
N GLY A 61 13.81 -0.34 11.67
CA GLY A 61 15.07 -0.73 12.28
C GLY A 61 16.23 -0.93 11.29
N TYR A 62 16.02 -0.60 10.00
CA TYR A 62 16.96 -0.88 8.91
C TYR A 62 17.37 0.39 8.15
N TYR A 63 16.44 1.16 7.65
CA TYR A 63 16.69 2.25 6.70
C TYR A 63 16.96 3.58 7.39
N THR A 64 18.02 4.29 6.97
CA THR A 64 18.23 5.69 7.34
C THR A 64 17.40 6.63 6.44
N ALA A 65 17.19 7.87 6.86
CA ALA A 65 16.50 8.87 6.04
C ALA A 65 17.24 9.10 4.71
N GLU A 66 18.57 9.20 4.74
CA GLU A 66 19.43 9.38 3.56
C GLU A 66 19.35 8.16 2.63
N GLY A 67 19.33 6.94 3.21
CA GLY A 67 19.17 5.70 2.45
C GLY A 67 17.84 5.62 1.73
N ILE A 68 16.75 6.04 2.39
CA ILE A 68 15.40 6.11 1.77
C ILE A 68 15.35 7.17 0.68
N GLU A 69 15.90 8.36 0.91
CA GLU A 69 15.95 9.43 -0.11
C GLU A 69 16.75 8.99 -1.34
N TYR A 70 17.89 8.33 -1.10
CA TYR A 70 18.69 7.75 -2.17
C TYR A 70 17.88 6.70 -2.96
N ALA A 71 17.20 5.78 -2.27
CA ALA A 71 16.36 4.78 -2.90
C ALA A 71 15.21 5.42 -3.70
N MET A 72 14.49 6.39 -3.13
CA MET A 72 13.43 7.12 -3.83
C MET A 72 13.94 7.80 -5.11
N SER A 73 15.16 8.35 -5.06
CA SER A 73 15.81 8.92 -6.24
C SER A 73 16.09 7.85 -7.30
N ARG A 74 16.67 6.71 -6.92
CA ARG A 74 17.03 5.60 -7.83
C ARG A 74 15.79 4.95 -8.45
N TYR A 75 14.72 4.76 -7.68
CA TYR A 75 13.43 4.25 -8.16
C TYR A 75 12.64 5.25 -9.01
N GLY A 76 13.12 6.49 -9.13
CA GLY A 76 12.48 7.51 -9.95
C GLY A 76 11.29 8.21 -9.30
N ILE A 77 11.03 7.96 -8.01
CA ILE A 77 9.94 8.58 -7.24
C ILE A 77 10.11 10.09 -7.21
N LEU A 78 11.29 10.58 -6.79
CA LEU A 78 11.54 12.02 -6.73
C LEU A 78 11.51 12.69 -8.12
N ARG A 79 11.87 11.95 -9.19
CA ARG A 79 11.73 12.42 -10.57
C ARG A 79 10.26 12.58 -10.96
N HIS A 80 9.41 11.63 -10.58
CA HIS A 80 7.97 11.72 -10.82
C HIS A 80 7.38 12.93 -10.10
N LEU A 81 7.70 13.14 -8.84
CA LEU A 81 7.22 14.27 -8.05
C LEU A 81 7.68 15.61 -8.63
N ARG A 82 8.93 15.69 -9.13
CA ARG A 82 9.41 16.91 -9.82
C ARG A 82 8.61 17.21 -11.09
N ARG A 83 8.19 16.18 -11.85
CA ARG A 83 7.31 16.38 -13.02
C ARG A 83 5.93 16.89 -12.65
N LEU A 84 5.44 16.62 -11.43
CA LEU A 84 4.22 17.19 -10.89
C LEU A 84 4.41 18.61 -10.31
N GLY A 85 5.62 19.18 -10.40
CA GLY A 85 5.95 20.54 -9.95
C GLY A 85 6.36 20.65 -8.50
N TYR A 86 6.76 19.54 -7.85
CA TYR A 86 7.27 19.54 -6.49
C TYR A 86 8.80 19.55 -6.45
N GLY A 87 9.38 20.21 -5.42
CA GLY A 87 10.82 20.27 -5.22
C GLY A 87 11.18 20.42 -3.75
N ALA A 88 12.47 20.61 -3.44
CA ALA A 88 12.97 20.78 -2.08
C ALA A 88 12.37 19.75 -1.11
N PHE A 89 12.67 18.48 -1.36
CA PHE A 89 12.12 17.37 -0.58
C PHE A 89 12.73 17.29 0.81
N ARG A 90 11.90 16.94 1.80
CA ARG A 90 12.31 16.67 3.18
C ARG A 90 11.64 15.37 3.65
N LEU A 91 12.45 14.42 4.09
CA LEU A 91 12.01 13.19 4.67
C LEU A 91 11.99 13.30 6.20
N ALA A 92 10.97 12.74 6.85
CA ALA A 92 10.89 12.61 8.29
C ALA A 92 10.52 11.17 8.66
N ILE A 93 11.20 10.63 9.69
CA ILE A 93 10.95 9.31 10.25
C ILE A 93 10.61 9.50 11.72
N ASP A 94 9.47 8.97 12.14
CA ASP A 94 9.02 8.99 13.52
C ASP A 94 8.66 7.55 13.93
N ARG A 95 8.83 7.24 15.21
CA ARG A 95 8.37 6.00 15.80
C ARG A 95 7.06 6.23 16.52
N GLU A 96 6.08 5.38 16.22
CA GLU A 96 4.76 5.43 16.82
C GLU A 96 4.40 4.11 17.49
N GLU A 97 3.31 4.09 18.26
CA GLU A 97 2.82 2.89 18.92
C GLU A 97 2.51 1.75 17.91
N ARG A 98 2.02 2.10 16.72
CA ARG A 98 1.62 1.15 15.67
C ARG A 98 2.71 0.86 14.63
N GLY A 99 3.93 1.33 14.84
CA GLY A 99 5.01 1.12 13.89
C GLY A 99 5.79 2.39 13.58
N ASP A 100 6.60 2.32 12.53
CA ASP A 100 7.41 3.45 12.10
C ASP A 100 6.66 4.26 11.04
N ARG A 101 6.59 5.58 11.24
CA ARG A 101 6.00 6.53 10.30
C ARG A 101 7.08 7.16 9.43
N LEU A 102 6.85 7.13 8.13
CA LEU A 102 7.64 7.84 7.13
C LEU A 102 6.78 8.91 6.48
N ARG A 103 7.31 10.15 6.41
CA ARG A 103 6.66 11.28 5.74
C ARG A 103 7.61 11.93 4.76
N LEU A 104 7.13 12.18 3.54
CA LEU A 104 7.84 12.96 2.53
C LEU A 104 7.10 14.26 2.30
N PHE A 105 7.79 15.34 2.57
CA PHE A 105 7.32 16.70 2.31
C PHE A 105 8.02 17.28 1.09
N ALA A 106 7.38 18.23 0.43
CA ALA A 106 7.99 19.06 -0.60
C ALA A 106 7.56 20.52 -0.45
N GLN A 107 8.45 21.43 -0.80
CA GLN A 107 8.11 22.86 -0.86
C GLN A 107 7.74 23.25 -2.29
N THR A 108 6.69 24.08 -2.42
CA THR A 108 6.30 24.72 -3.66
C THR A 108 5.71 26.08 -3.35
N ASP A 109 6.22 27.13 -4.01
CA ASP A 109 5.77 28.52 -3.81
C ASP A 109 5.82 28.98 -2.33
N GLY A 110 6.82 28.51 -1.58
CA GLY A 110 7.00 28.81 -0.16
C GLY A 110 6.10 28.03 0.81
N VAL A 111 5.25 27.12 0.28
CA VAL A 111 4.36 26.25 1.09
C VAL A 111 4.92 24.85 1.16
N GLU A 112 4.95 24.27 2.38
CA GLU A 112 5.29 22.85 2.57
C GLU A 112 4.05 21.99 2.43
N HIS A 113 4.14 20.95 1.59
CA HIS A 113 3.08 19.97 1.32
C HIS A 113 3.50 18.58 1.75
N LEU A 114 2.66 17.87 2.49
CA LEU A 114 2.83 16.44 2.74
C LEU A 114 2.37 15.66 1.49
N LEU A 115 3.29 14.96 0.85
CA LEU A 115 3.03 14.20 -0.39
C LEU A 115 2.82 12.71 -0.15
N ILE A 116 3.68 12.12 0.68
CA ILE A 116 3.67 10.69 0.99
C ILE A 116 3.71 10.53 2.50
N GLU A 117 2.82 9.71 3.02
CA GLU A 117 2.86 9.26 4.40
C GLU A 117 2.56 7.77 4.46
N THR A 118 3.37 7.02 5.18
CA THR A 118 3.11 5.62 5.47
C THR A 118 3.48 5.26 6.88
N VAL A 119 2.71 4.34 7.49
CA VAL A 119 3.02 3.73 8.79
C VAL A 119 3.16 2.24 8.56
N LEU A 120 4.34 1.71 8.81
CA LEU A 120 4.70 0.31 8.59
C LEU A 120 5.15 -0.36 9.88
N GLU A 121 4.81 -1.64 10.00
CA GLU A 121 5.19 -2.49 11.12
C GLU A 121 5.64 -3.87 10.62
N ARG A 122 6.55 -4.52 11.35
CA ARG A 122 6.77 -5.97 11.22
C ARG A 122 5.80 -6.67 12.16
N ARG A 123 4.86 -7.42 11.60
CA ARG A 123 3.78 -8.07 12.35
C ARG A 123 3.65 -9.53 11.95
N ARG A 124 3.12 -10.37 12.83
CA ARG A 124 2.82 -11.78 12.51
C ARG A 124 1.37 -11.96 12.07
N ILE A 125 1.20 -12.72 10.97
CA ILE A 125 -0.08 -13.24 10.48
C ILE A 125 0.16 -14.72 10.16
N ASP A 126 -0.70 -15.61 10.66
CA ASP A 126 -0.59 -17.05 10.47
C ASP A 126 0.82 -17.58 10.77
N ASP A 127 1.40 -17.14 11.90
CA ASP A 127 2.76 -17.48 12.35
C ASP A 127 3.91 -17.00 11.46
N GLU A 128 3.65 -16.21 10.46
CA GLU A 128 4.65 -15.63 9.56
C GLU A 128 4.86 -14.14 9.79
N ASP A 129 6.10 -13.69 9.69
CA ASP A 129 6.43 -12.28 9.78
C ASP A 129 6.13 -11.58 8.45
N VAL A 130 5.30 -10.55 8.50
CA VAL A 130 4.89 -9.76 7.32
C VAL A 130 5.19 -8.27 7.49
N LEU A 131 5.29 -7.57 6.37
CA LEU A 131 5.25 -6.11 6.34
C LEU A 131 3.79 -5.66 6.44
N TYR A 132 3.38 -5.14 7.57
CA TYR A 132 2.04 -4.63 7.77
C TYR A 132 1.97 -3.14 7.46
N VAL A 133 1.08 -2.77 6.53
CA VAL A 133 0.84 -1.38 6.14
C VAL A 133 -0.39 -0.87 6.89
N HIS A 134 -0.18 -0.13 7.98
CA HIS A 134 -1.27 0.49 8.74
C HIS A 134 -1.87 1.66 8.01
N TRP A 135 -1.02 2.41 7.31
CA TRP A 135 -1.39 3.64 6.63
C TRP A 135 -0.54 3.86 5.39
N LEU A 136 -1.17 4.27 4.31
CA LEU A 136 -0.51 4.78 3.11
C LEU A 136 -1.35 5.90 2.51
N THR A 137 -0.75 7.07 2.40
CA THR A 137 -1.34 8.20 1.68
C THR A 137 -0.37 8.71 0.63
N LEU A 138 -0.87 8.88 -0.58
CA LEU A 138 -0.16 9.44 -1.73
C LEU A 138 -0.95 10.66 -2.20
N ARG A 139 -0.60 11.86 -1.73
CA ARG A 139 -1.38 13.09 -1.90
C ARG A 139 -0.81 13.97 -3.01
N HIS A 140 -1.69 14.54 -3.81
CA HIS A 140 -1.37 15.56 -4.80
C HIS A 140 -2.11 16.86 -4.49
N PRO A 141 -1.65 17.67 -3.49
CA PRO A 141 -2.34 18.88 -3.02
C PRO A 141 -2.64 19.90 -4.13
N ARG A 142 -1.84 19.92 -5.18
CA ARG A 142 -2.05 20.79 -6.36
C ARG A 142 -2.91 20.14 -7.45
N GLY A 143 -3.28 18.87 -7.27
CA GLY A 143 -4.15 18.14 -8.19
C GLY A 143 -5.61 18.56 -8.04
N LYS A 144 -6.41 18.21 -9.03
CA LYS A 144 -7.87 18.38 -9.00
C LYS A 144 -8.54 17.06 -9.33
N PHE A 145 -9.66 16.80 -8.67
CA PHE A 145 -10.57 15.73 -9.09
C PHE A 145 -11.21 16.08 -10.42
N SER A 146 -11.53 15.09 -11.23
CA SER A 146 -12.24 15.25 -12.50
C SER A 146 -13.42 14.27 -12.57
N GLU A 147 -14.26 14.39 -13.57
CA GLU A 147 -15.34 13.43 -13.80
C GLU A 147 -14.82 12.01 -14.05
N GLU A 148 -13.68 11.89 -14.72
CA GLU A 148 -13.00 10.60 -14.97
C GLU A 148 -12.32 10.03 -13.71
N ARG A 149 -11.91 10.90 -12.78
CA ARG A 149 -11.28 10.56 -11.50
C ARG A 149 -12.00 11.29 -10.37
N PRO A 150 -13.24 10.89 -10.07
CA PRO A 150 -14.04 11.53 -9.04
C PRO A 150 -13.45 11.24 -7.65
N ARG A 151 -13.72 12.14 -6.72
CA ARG A 151 -13.35 11.95 -5.32
C ARG A 151 -14.01 10.69 -4.76
N LEU A 152 -13.23 9.81 -4.16
CA LEU A 152 -13.71 8.61 -3.48
C LEU A 152 -13.82 8.84 -1.97
N PRO A 153 -14.62 8.01 -1.24
CA PRO A 153 -14.67 8.06 0.21
C PRO A 153 -13.28 7.99 0.83
N GLY A 154 -13.03 8.80 1.87
CA GLY A 154 -11.74 8.88 2.55
C GLY A 154 -10.64 9.67 1.81
N GLN A 155 -10.87 10.15 0.58
CA GLN A 155 -9.92 10.99 -0.14
C GLN A 155 -10.20 12.47 0.13
N GLU A 156 -9.22 13.20 0.59
CA GLU A 156 -9.25 14.66 0.72
C GLU A 156 -8.71 15.33 -0.54
N GLU A 157 -7.66 14.73 -1.12
CA GLU A 157 -6.92 15.22 -2.27
C GLU A 157 -6.76 14.11 -3.32
N PRO A 158 -6.55 14.44 -4.61
CA PRO A 158 -6.19 13.44 -5.61
C PRO A 158 -4.91 12.70 -5.25
N GLY A 159 -4.78 11.46 -5.67
CA GLY A 159 -3.56 10.69 -5.49
C GLY A 159 -2.46 11.09 -6.48
N LEU A 160 -1.21 10.81 -6.11
CA LEU A 160 -0.01 11.03 -6.94
C LEU A 160 0.08 10.14 -8.19
N GLY A 161 -0.82 9.15 -8.34
CA GLY A 161 -0.77 8.20 -9.44
C GLY A 161 0.37 7.18 -9.33
N MET A 162 0.84 6.89 -8.11
CA MET A 162 2.02 6.05 -7.83
C MET A 162 1.69 4.81 -6.98
N ALA A 163 0.43 4.39 -6.95
CA ALA A 163 0.03 3.24 -6.10
C ALA A 163 0.77 1.95 -6.49
N ARG A 164 1.05 1.76 -7.78
CA ARG A 164 1.79 0.61 -8.31
C ARG A 164 3.25 0.63 -7.87
N GLU A 165 3.91 1.77 -7.99
CA GLU A 165 5.28 1.99 -7.55
C GLU A 165 5.40 1.78 -6.03
N ALA A 166 4.44 2.26 -5.25
CA ALA A 166 4.40 2.02 -3.80
C ALA A 166 4.28 0.53 -3.48
N GLY A 167 3.42 -0.21 -4.17
CA GLY A 167 3.32 -1.67 -4.03
C GLY A 167 4.64 -2.39 -4.35
N GLN A 168 5.32 -1.99 -5.43
CA GLN A 168 6.63 -2.53 -5.79
C GLN A 168 7.70 -2.19 -4.74
N LEU A 169 7.69 -0.99 -4.17
CA LEU A 169 8.61 -0.64 -3.08
C LEU A 169 8.37 -1.51 -1.85
N PHE A 170 7.13 -1.71 -1.45
CA PHE A 170 6.80 -2.59 -0.32
C PHE A 170 7.27 -4.03 -0.58
N ALA A 171 7.09 -4.56 -1.79
CA ALA A 171 7.61 -5.88 -2.14
C ALA A 171 9.15 -5.95 -1.97
N ARG A 172 9.89 -4.94 -2.44
CA ARG A 172 11.36 -4.88 -2.26
C ARG A 172 11.78 -4.75 -0.80
N VAL A 173 11.03 -3.99 0.00
CA VAL A 173 11.25 -3.90 1.46
C VAL A 173 11.01 -5.25 2.12
N THR A 174 9.92 -5.94 1.78
CA THR A 174 9.56 -7.25 2.30
C THR A 174 10.64 -8.30 2.00
N GLU A 175 11.10 -8.39 0.75
CA GLU A 175 12.18 -9.29 0.33
C GLU A 175 13.48 -8.98 1.09
N ARG A 176 13.86 -7.71 1.21
CA ARG A 176 15.11 -7.29 1.87
C ARG A 176 15.12 -7.58 3.37
N LEU A 177 13.96 -7.45 4.00
CA LEU A 177 13.79 -7.74 5.42
C LEU A 177 13.50 -9.23 5.70
N SER A 178 13.53 -10.09 4.66
CA SER A 178 13.24 -11.52 4.74
C SER A 178 11.87 -11.81 5.39
N LEU A 179 10.87 -10.97 5.06
CA LEU A 179 9.50 -11.15 5.51
C LEU A 179 8.72 -12.04 4.52
N ALA A 180 7.72 -12.77 4.99
CA ALA A 180 6.97 -13.72 4.19
C ALA A 180 5.94 -13.06 3.25
N GLY A 181 5.52 -11.83 3.54
CA GLY A 181 4.49 -11.16 2.76
C GLY A 181 4.24 -9.71 3.15
N ILE A 182 3.22 -9.14 2.53
CA ILE A 182 2.72 -7.78 2.79
C ILE A 182 1.27 -7.89 3.20
N ALA A 183 0.86 -7.21 4.24
CA ALA A 183 -0.53 -7.18 4.67
C ALA A 183 -1.02 -5.77 4.95
N PHE A 184 -2.32 -5.57 4.80
CA PHE A 184 -2.99 -4.34 5.17
C PHE A 184 -4.49 -4.57 5.34
N ARG A 185 -5.19 -3.59 5.92
CA ARG A 185 -6.64 -3.63 6.08
C ARG A 185 -7.27 -2.51 5.24
N PRO A 186 -7.95 -2.83 4.12
CA PRO A 186 -8.57 -1.84 3.25
C PRO A 186 -9.81 -1.22 3.90
N ALA A 187 -9.71 0.02 4.36
CA ALA A 187 -10.83 0.74 4.96
C ALA A 187 -12.02 0.95 3.99
N TRP A 188 -11.76 0.88 2.68
CA TRP A 188 -12.75 1.13 1.63
C TRP A 188 -12.70 0.06 0.54
N LEU A 189 -13.85 -0.23 -0.07
CA LEU A 189 -13.94 -1.18 -1.19
C LEU A 189 -12.94 -0.86 -2.31
N HIS A 190 -12.81 0.40 -2.71
CA HIS A 190 -11.91 0.77 -3.80
C HIS A 190 -10.43 0.49 -3.49
N THR A 191 -10.03 0.52 -2.22
CA THR A 191 -8.67 0.15 -1.81
C THR A 191 -8.44 -1.36 -1.94
N ALA A 192 -9.40 -2.18 -1.48
CA ALA A 192 -9.36 -3.63 -1.71
C ALA A 192 -9.36 -3.97 -3.22
N TYR A 193 -10.21 -3.27 -3.98
CA TYR A 193 -10.31 -3.47 -5.42
C TYR A 193 -9.00 -3.13 -6.15
N ALA A 194 -8.28 -2.11 -5.73
CA ALA A 194 -6.96 -1.78 -6.29
C ALA A 194 -5.91 -2.88 -6.05
N ALA A 195 -6.00 -3.57 -4.91
CA ALA A 195 -5.07 -4.64 -4.51
C ALA A 195 -5.47 -6.05 -5.02
N ARG A 196 -6.68 -6.25 -5.55
CA ARG A 196 -7.32 -7.54 -5.83
C ARG A 196 -6.54 -8.52 -6.70
N PHE A 197 -5.65 -8.05 -7.56
CA PHE A 197 -4.86 -8.92 -8.44
C PHE A 197 -3.64 -9.53 -7.77
N ALA A 198 -3.19 -8.95 -6.66
CA ALA A 198 -2.00 -9.40 -5.95
C ALA A 198 -2.32 -9.94 -4.55
N MET A 199 -3.41 -9.51 -3.94
CA MET A 199 -3.72 -9.78 -2.54
C MET A 199 -5.08 -10.48 -2.40
N VAL A 200 -5.18 -11.31 -1.37
CA VAL A 200 -6.40 -12.02 -0.97
C VAL A 200 -6.73 -11.66 0.50
N PHE A 201 -8.01 -11.75 0.86
CA PHE A 201 -8.38 -11.64 2.26
C PHE A 201 -7.93 -12.88 3.03
N VAL A 202 -7.41 -12.68 4.24
CA VAL A 202 -7.01 -13.76 5.16
C VAL A 202 -8.23 -14.60 5.54
N GLU A 203 -9.33 -13.93 5.89
CA GLU A 203 -10.59 -14.58 6.24
C GLU A 203 -11.37 -15.00 4.99
N PRO A 204 -11.71 -16.30 4.83
CA PRO A 204 -12.46 -16.79 3.65
C PRO A 204 -13.80 -16.08 3.45
N ALA A 205 -14.49 -15.71 4.52
CA ALA A 205 -15.76 -14.99 4.43
C ALA A 205 -15.60 -13.60 3.81
N HIS A 206 -14.57 -12.83 4.19
CA HIS A 206 -14.29 -11.53 3.58
C HIS A 206 -13.94 -11.67 2.09
N GLN A 207 -13.15 -12.71 1.72
CA GLN A 207 -12.84 -13.00 0.33
C GLN A 207 -14.11 -13.33 -0.46
N ALA A 208 -14.99 -14.16 0.10
CA ALA A 208 -16.25 -14.54 -0.50
C ALA A 208 -17.18 -13.34 -0.72
N HIS A 209 -17.36 -12.48 0.30
CA HIS A 209 -18.17 -11.27 0.19
C HIS A 209 -17.60 -10.30 -0.85
N PHE A 210 -16.28 -10.13 -0.89
CA PHE A 210 -15.62 -9.28 -1.89
C PHE A 210 -15.81 -9.80 -3.32
N GLU A 211 -15.68 -11.11 -3.56
CA GLU A 211 -15.91 -11.73 -4.86
C GLU A 211 -17.40 -11.70 -5.25
N ALA A 212 -18.32 -11.92 -4.30
CA ALA A 212 -19.75 -11.84 -4.54
C ALA A 212 -20.19 -10.40 -4.89
N LEU A 213 -19.67 -9.38 -4.21
CA LEU A 213 -19.87 -7.99 -4.57
C LEU A 213 -19.45 -7.71 -6.02
N GLN A 214 -18.30 -8.21 -6.44
CA GLN A 214 -17.82 -8.05 -7.82
C GLN A 214 -18.67 -8.81 -8.82
N ARG A 215 -19.17 -10.01 -8.47
CA ARG A 215 -20.06 -10.81 -9.32
C ARG A 215 -21.40 -10.10 -9.52
N ASP A 216 -22.06 -9.69 -8.43
CA ASP A 216 -23.45 -9.24 -8.45
C ASP A 216 -23.58 -7.78 -8.93
N LEU A 217 -22.58 -6.96 -8.64
CA LEU A 217 -22.56 -5.52 -8.96
C LEU A 217 -21.51 -5.14 -10.02
N ALA A 218 -21.14 -6.11 -10.88
CA ALA A 218 -20.13 -5.94 -11.93
C ALA A 218 -20.42 -4.78 -12.91
N GLN A 219 -21.70 -4.43 -13.09
CA GLN A 219 -22.13 -3.35 -13.98
C GLN A 219 -22.08 -1.96 -13.34
N VAL A 220 -21.88 -1.90 -12.02
CA VAL A 220 -21.84 -0.64 -11.26
C VAL A 220 -20.42 -0.09 -11.29
N PRO A 221 -20.21 1.16 -11.75
CA PRO A 221 -18.86 1.75 -11.70
C PRO A 221 -18.31 1.77 -10.26
N LEU A 222 -17.02 1.45 -10.08
CA LEU A 222 -16.39 1.32 -8.78
C LEU A 222 -16.62 2.55 -7.88
N ALA A 223 -16.54 3.76 -8.43
CA ALA A 223 -16.76 5.00 -7.70
C ALA A 223 -18.19 5.12 -7.15
N VAL A 224 -19.18 4.65 -7.93
CA VAL A 224 -20.60 4.63 -7.52
C VAL A 224 -20.80 3.57 -6.45
N LEU A 225 -20.28 2.37 -6.66
CA LEU A 225 -20.40 1.26 -5.71
C LEU A 225 -19.74 1.59 -4.36
N THR A 226 -18.53 2.16 -4.37
CA THR A 226 -17.84 2.57 -3.14
C THR A 226 -18.63 3.62 -2.35
N ARG A 227 -19.24 4.60 -3.03
CA ARG A 227 -20.12 5.59 -2.39
C ARG A 227 -21.40 4.94 -1.86
N ALA A 228 -22.03 4.07 -2.65
CA ALA A 228 -23.23 3.36 -2.23
C ALA A 228 -23.02 2.54 -0.97
N LEU A 229 -21.85 1.88 -0.83
CA LEU A 229 -21.45 1.20 0.41
C LEU A 229 -21.31 2.18 1.58
N SER A 230 -20.62 3.30 1.38
CA SER A 230 -20.46 4.33 2.43
C SER A 230 -21.80 4.93 2.87
N ASP A 231 -22.75 5.09 1.92
CA ASP A 231 -24.09 5.63 2.17
C ASP A 231 -25.05 4.55 2.73
N GLY A 232 -24.62 3.28 2.84
CA GLY A 232 -25.44 2.16 3.29
C GLY A 232 -26.56 1.80 2.31
N ARG A 233 -26.34 2.01 0.99
CA ARG A 233 -27.27 1.67 -0.09
C ARG A 233 -26.93 0.35 -0.78
N VAL A 234 -26.19 -0.52 -0.11
CA VAL A 234 -25.94 -1.90 -0.57
C VAL A 234 -26.57 -2.85 0.42
N THR A 235 -27.21 -3.89 -0.09
CA THR A 235 -27.77 -4.97 0.72
C THR A 235 -27.08 -6.29 0.41
N MET A 236 -26.99 -7.15 1.42
CA MET A 236 -26.58 -8.54 1.33
C MET A 236 -27.74 -9.42 1.80
N ASN A 237 -28.25 -10.27 0.95
CA ASN A 237 -29.43 -11.11 1.21
C ASN A 237 -30.68 -10.33 1.67
N GLY A 238 -30.82 -9.08 1.18
CA GLY A 238 -31.92 -8.19 1.50
C GLY A 238 -31.70 -7.32 2.74
N GLU A 239 -30.68 -7.57 3.55
CA GLU A 239 -30.33 -6.75 4.71
C GLU A 239 -29.24 -5.73 4.36
N ARG A 240 -29.25 -4.58 5.06
CA ARG A 240 -28.24 -3.53 4.86
C ARG A 240 -26.84 -4.08 5.15
N TYR A 241 -25.95 -3.93 4.16
CA TYR A 241 -24.56 -4.33 4.28
C TYR A 241 -23.65 -3.12 4.50
N THR A 242 -22.74 -3.25 5.46
CA THR A 242 -21.68 -2.29 5.73
C THR A 242 -20.34 -2.93 5.34
N TRP A 243 -19.49 -2.20 4.64
CA TRP A 243 -18.17 -2.68 4.30
C TRP A 243 -17.34 -3.00 5.55
N GLU A 244 -16.98 -4.25 5.70
CA GLU A 244 -16.10 -4.71 6.77
C GLU A 244 -14.67 -4.80 6.25
N ALA A 245 -13.78 -4.07 6.90
CA ALA A 245 -12.37 -4.05 6.54
C ALA A 245 -11.66 -5.29 7.09
N GLY A 246 -11.67 -6.39 6.35
CA GLY A 246 -10.85 -7.58 6.62
C GLY A 246 -9.37 -7.35 6.29
N GLU A 247 -8.49 -8.17 6.81
CA GLU A 247 -7.06 -8.13 6.45
C GLU A 247 -6.84 -8.79 5.08
N MET A 248 -6.11 -8.10 4.20
CA MET A 248 -5.62 -8.64 2.94
C MET A 248 -4.12 -8.93 3.03
N VAL A 249 -3.68 -10.00 2.37
CA VAL A 249 -2.27 -10.41 2.36
C VAL A 249 -1.82 -10.76 0.94
N TYR A 250 -0.58 -10.40 0.64
CA TYR A 250 0.22 -10.89 -0.48
C TYR A 250 1.35 -11.74 0.06
N TRP A 251 1.33 -13.03 -0.21
CA TRP A 251 2.40 -13.95 0.17
C TRP A 251 3.46 -14.03 -0.95
N LEU A 252 4.73 -13.90 -0.59
CA LEU A 252 5.83 -14.02 -1.57
C LEU A 252 5.96 -15.44 -2.13
N ASP A 253 5.57 -16.46 -1.36
CA ASP A 253 5.60 -17.88 -1.74
C ASP A 253 4.33 -18.37 -2.46
N GLN A 254 3.44 -17.47 -2.85
CA GLN A 254 2.21 -17.74 -3.61
C GLN A 254 1.34 -18.87 -3.01
N ARG A 255 1.05 -18.83 -1.72
CA ARG A 255 0.20 -19.83 -1.06
C ARG A 255 -1.20 -19.89 -1.68
N PRO A 256 -1.74 -21.10 -1.91
CA PRO A 256 -3.09 -21.23 -2.40
C PRO A 256 -4.10 -20.75 -1.35
N ALA A 257 -5.10 -19.99 -1.80
CA ALA A 257 -6.24 -19.64 -0.95
C ALA A 257 -7.10 -20.90 -0.65
N GLU A 258 -7.77 -20.93 0.50
CA GLU A 258 -8.76 -21.96 0.83
C GLU A 258 -10.04 -21.80 0.00
N ARG A 259 -9.96 -22.13 -1.29
CA ARG A 259 -11.02 -21.89 -2.28
C ARG A 259 -12.35 -22.54 -1.91
N ALA A 260 -12.36 -23.72 -1.33
CA ALA A 260 -13.59 -24.44 -1.00
C ALA A 260 -14.49 -23.65 -0.01
N ALA A 261 -13.91 -23.05 1.04
CA ALA A 261 -14.62 -22.23 2.00
C ALA A 261 -15.12 -20.92 1.37
N VAL A 262 -14.28 -20.27 0.55
CA VAL A 262 -14.62 -19.05 -0.19
C VAL A 262 -15.78 -19.30 -1.15
N ASP A 263 -15.73 -20.35 -1.96
CA ASP A 263 -16.75 -20.66 -2.96
C ASP A 263 -18.09 -21.04 -2.30
N ALA A 264 -18.05 -21.81 -1.22
CA ALA A 264 -19.26 -22.18 -0.46
C ALA A 264 -19.97 -20.94 0.12
N GLU A 265 -19.24 -20.01 0.70
CA GLU A 265 -19.80 -18.78 1.27
C GLU A 265 -20.27 -17.82 0.17
N LYS A 266 -19.51 -17.69 -0.92
CA LYS A 266 -19.86 -16.84 -2.06
C LYS A 266 -21.21 -17.22 -2.68
N GLU A 267 -21.54 -18.52 -2.75
CA GLU A 267 -22.83 -18.99 -3.25
C GLU A 267 -24.03 -18.68 -2.32
N ARG A 268 -23.77 -18.48 -1.03
CA ARG A 268 -24.81 -18.16 -0.03
C ARG A 268 -25.21 -16.69 -0.01
N VAL A 269 -24.35 -15.81 -0.49
CA VAL A 269 -24.56 -14.37 -0.40
C VAL A 269 -24.92 -13.77 -1.76
N LYS A 270 -25.84 -12.80 -1.71
CA LYS A 270 -26.26 -12.04 -2.88
C LYS A 270 -26.33 -10.57 -2.56
N PHE A 271 -25.65 -9.76 -3.37
CA PHE A 271 -25.62 -8.31 -3.20
C PHE A 271 -26.56 -7.59 -4.17
N ALA A 272 -27.18 -6.51 -3.70
CA ALA A 272 -27.99 -5.62 -4.53
C ALA A 272 -27.82 -4.16 -4.09
N LEU A 273 -28.07 -3.23 -5.01
CA LEU A 273 -28.24 -1.82 -4.68
C LEU A 273 -29.67 -1.60 -4.23
N SER A 274 -29.86 -0.97 -3.07
CA SER A 274 -31.14 -0.40 -2.67
C SER A 274 -31.30 0.95 -3.36
N GLY A 275 -32.49 1.17 -3.91
CA GLY A 275 -32.84 2.38 -4.63
C GLY A 275 -32.77 3.66 -3.79
#